data_6a073d3588dc08304c6daf0135d627e5
#
_entry.id   6a073d3588dc08304c6daf0135d627e5
#
_cell.length_a   1.000
_cell.length_b   1.000
_cell.length_c   1.000
_cell.angle_alpha   90.00
_cell.angle_beta   90.00
_cell.angle_gamma   90.00
#
_symmetry.space_group_name_H-M   'P 1'
#
loop_
_entity.id
_entity.type
_entity.pdbx_description
1 polymer ?
#
loop_
_entity_poly.entity_id
_entity_poly.type
_entity_poly.pdbx_seq_one_letter_code
_entity_poly.pdbx_strand_id
1 'polypeptide(L)'
;MPFMDLLEYIEGANLKVKTKNGETVKRIYFNNSATPLVLKNVVDNLNCEIPWLTYINAPGIISEKNTLEYENVRHTILKLVDGDKEKDSVIYVKSATEGINLLAEFFKKENSNKLVITTAMEHMANYLPFKVNFPTKVVGITEKGELDLCQLENVLKNNAGNVSLVTVTGASNVTGITTPIYEIARMAHKYGANILVDIVQVIQHKPFSMMPYECDEHIDFIVFSGHKCYSPLNGGALVGPKSFLEKFTPALYGSGSTKFVSDDKIIYANIPQRFEAGYPEYFGTLAMGKALNTLNKIGLSRISRYERELFLYTKEELKKIPNVIIYGDKSNNVIIPNISFNISNMYYKDVAKYLVNNFGIETGAGLVGADIYVQRLLGISPKEAYIRFMRENPVGLVRISLGMYNTFDEIDRFIYAIKTLAFK
;
A
#
# COMPACT_ATOMS: atom_id res chain seq x y z
N MET A 1 -11.73 20.10 15.18
CA MET A 1 -10.56 19.88 16.05
C MET A 1 -9.33 20.24 15.25
N PRO A 2 -8.38 21.00 15.80
CA PRO A 2 -7.06 21.21 15.18
C PRO A 2 -6.35 19.86 15.04
N PHE A 3 -5.50 19.67 14.02
CA PHE A 3 -4.74 18.41 13.84
C PHE A 3 -3.73 18.13 14.99
N MET A 4 -3.37 19.12 15.78
CA MET A 4 -2.54 18.95 16.99
C MET A 4 -3.16 17.97 18.01
N ASP A 5 -4.50 17.85 18.03
CA ASP A 5 -5.19 16.89 18.91
C ASP A 5 -5.04 15.41 18.46
N LEU A 6 -4.60 15.16 17.21
CA LEU A 6 -4.42 13.80 16.72
C LEU A 6 -3.19 13.08 17.30
N LEU A 7 -2.20 13.82 17.81
CA LEU A 7 -1.03 13.21 18.47
C LEU A 7 -1.42 12.34 19.67
N GLU A 8 -2.47 12.71 20.40
CA GLU A 8 -2.97 11.96 21.56
C GLU A 8 -3.63 10.64 21.16
N TYR A 9 -4.07 10.52 19.89
CA TYR A 9 -4.71 9.32 19.35
C TYR A 9 -3.72 8.33 18.73
N ILE A 10 -2.42 8.67 18.68
CA ILE A 10 -1.40 7.82 18.05
C ILE A 10 -0.47 7.24 19.12
N GLU A 11 -0.43 5.91 19.20
CA GLU A 11 0.44 5.21 20.12
C GLU A 11 1.91 5.37 19.71
N GLY A 12 2.76 5.76 20.65
CA GLY A 12 4.19 5.94 20.43
C GLY A 12 4.63 7.25 19.74
N ALA A 13 3.70 8.19 19.45
CA ALA A 13 4.05 9.46 18.81
C ALA A 13 4.93 10.38 19.68
N ASN A 14 4.87 10.23 20.99
CA ASN A 14 5.64 11.03 21.96
C ASN A 14 6.81 10.29 22.62
N LEU A 15 7.22 9.15 22.05
CA LEU A 15 8.35 8.39 22.57
C LEU A 15 9.64 9.22 22.52
N LYS A 16 10.49 9.02 23.53
CA LYS A 16 11.83 9.60 23.58
C LYS A 16 12.88 8.50 23.34
N VAL A 17 13.91 8.84 22.60
CA VAL A 17 15.02 7.95 22.27
C VAL A 17 16.35 8.61 22.64
N LYS A 18 17.36 7.79 22.92
CA LYS A 18 18.73 8.27 23.15
C LYS A 18 19.48 8.35 21.84
N THR A 19 20.08 9.51 21.58
CA THR A 19 21.01 9.71 20.46
C THR A 19 22.36 9.01 20.76
N LYS A 20 23.23 8.91 19.75
CA LYS A 20 24.59 8.37 19.91
C LYS A 20 25.41 9.15 20.93
N ASN A 21 25.15 10.44 21.11
CA ASN A 21 25.84 11.31 22.06
C ASN A 21 25.24 11.23 23.49
N GLY A 22 24.25 10.37 23.71
CA GLY A 22 23.60 10.17 25.01
C GLY A 22 22.47 11.14 25.33
N GLU A 23 22.18 12.10 24.45
CA GLU A 23 21.06 13.03 24.62
C GLU A 23 19.72 12.31 24.44
N THR A 24 18.74 12.66 25.27
CA THR A 24 17.38 12.15 25.15
C THR A 24 16.55 13.15 24.33
N VAL A 25 16.10 12.72 23.14
CA VAL A 25 15.30 13.54 22.22
C VAL A 25 13.94 12.91 21.94
N LYS A 26 12.94 13.71 21.54
CA LYS A 26 11.68 13.16 21.00
C LYS A 26 12.00 12.41 19.71
N ARG A 27 11.52 11.16 19.60
CA ARG A 27 11.53 10.38 18.36
C ARG A 27 10.71 11.10 17.30
N ILE A 28 11.25 11.24 16.10
CA ILE A 28 10.53 11.71 14.92
C ILE A 28 10.41 10.54 13.95
N TYR A 29 9.17 10.16 13.63
CA TYR A 29 8.90 9.01 12.79
C TYR A 29 8.39 9.44 11.42
N PHE A 30 9.26 9.35 10.41
CA PHE A 30 8.99 9.70 9.02
C PHE A 30 9.07 8.50 8.08
N ASN A 31 8.70 7.31 8.55
CA ASN A 31 8.67 6.10 7.74
C ASN A 31 7.26 5.50 7.62
N ASN A 32 6.23 6.36 7.52
CA ASN A 32 4.82 5.97 7.51
C ASN A 32 4.44 5.09 6.29
N SER A 33 5.08 5.27 5.13
CA SER A 33 4.85 4.40 3.96
C SER A 33 5.37 2.98 4.14
N ALA A 34 6.28 2.73 5.10
CA ALA A 34 6.65 1.37 5.50
C ALA A 34 5.56 0.79 6.41
N THR A 35 5.30 1.44 7.53
CA THR A 35 4.19 1.16 8.44
C THR A 35 3.98 2.41 9.31
N PRO A 36 2.82 3.03 9.37
CA PRO A 36 2.58 4.16 10.26
C PRO A 36 2.52 3.71 11.73
N LEU A 37 2.65 4.65 12.64
CA LEU A 37 2.34 4.42 14.05
C LEU A 37 0.84 4.12 14.18
N VAL A 38 0.48 3.36 15.22
CA VAL A 38 -0.86 2.79 15.32
C VAL A 38 -1.85 3.70 16.03
N LEU A 39 -3.13 3.57 15.70
CA LEU A 39 -4.22 4.26 16.38
C LEU A 39 -4.45 3.67 17.78
N LYS A 40 -4.33 4.50 18.82
CA LYS A 40 -4.51 4.10 20.22
C LYS A 40 -5.89 3.52 20.49
N ASN A 41 -6.94 4.15 19.97
CA ASN A 41 -8.31 3.65 20.12
C ASN A 41 -8.52 2.26 19.53
N VAL A 42 -7.75 1.88 18.50
CA VAL A 42 -7.79 0.52 17.93
C VAL A 42 -7.14 -0.47 18.91
N VAL A 43 -5.99 -0.11 19.48
CA VAL A 43 -5.31 -0.94 20.50
C VAL A 43 -6.21 -1.14 21.72
N ASP A 44 -6.79 -0.06 22.26
CA ASP A 44 -7.67 -0.09 23.42
C ASP A 44 -8.91 -0.97 23.16
N ASN A 45 -9.54 -0.85 21.98
CA ASN A 45 -10.66 -1.68 21.59
C ASN A 45 -10.29 -3.17 21.51
N LEU A 46 -9.14 -3.50 20.90
CA LEU A 46 -8.69 -4.89 20.83
C LEU A 46 -8.48 -5.49 22.23
N ASN A 47 -7.87 -4.74 23.14
CA ASN A 47 -7.67 -5.17 24.52
C ASN A 47 -9.01 -5.46 25.22
N CYS A 48 -10.06 -4.71 24.93
CA CYS A 48 -11.42 -4.96 25.42
C CYS A 48 -12.06 -6.20 24.78
N GLU A 49 -11.75 -6.54 23.53
CA GLU A 49 -12.34 -7.69 22.83
C GLU A 49 -11.64 -9.03 23.16
N ILE A 50 -10.37 -9.03 23.55
CA ILE A 50 -9.60 -10.25 23.85
C ILE A 50 -10.32 -11.19 24.84
N PRO A 51 -10.92 -10.72 25.97
CA PRO A 51 -11.63 -11.61 26.92
C PRO A 51 -12.87 -12.27 26.32
N TRP A 52 -13.42 -11.74 25.23
CA TRP A 52 -14.64 -12.19 24.57
C TRP A 52 -14.37 -13.05 23.33
N LEU A 53 -13.10 -13.39 23.07
CA LEU A 53 -12.78 -14.20 21.91
C LEU A 53 -13.31 -15.62 22.07
N THR A 54 -14.09 -16.04 21.08
CA THR A 54 -14.49 -17.43 20.90
C THR A 54 -14.31 -17.86 19.46
N TYR A 55 -14.48 -19.14 19.18
CA TYR A 55 -14.50 -19.62 17.81
C TYR A 55 -15.69 -19.00 17.05
N ILE A 56 -15.45 -18.32 15.93
CA ILE A 56 -16.50 -17.75 15.10
C ILE A 56 -17.22 -18.84 14.31
N ASN A 57 -18.45 -18.56 13.86
CA ASN A 57 -19.33 -19.53 13.17
C ASN A 57 -19.69 -20.77 14.01
N ALA A 58 -19.66 -20.67 15.33
CA ALA A 58 -20.15 -21.70 16.25
C ALA A 58 -21.47 -21.26 16.92
N PRO A 59 -22.28 -22.21 17.44
CA PRO A 59 -23.44 -21.87 18.24
C PRO A 59 -23.03 -21.13 19.53
N GLY A 60 -23.70 -20.03 19.83
CA GLY A 60 -23.51 -19.29 21.08
C GLY A 60 -23.48 -17.77 20.88
N ILE A 61 -24.02 -17.04 21.86
CA ILE A 61 -24.25 -15.58 21.79
C ILE A 61 -22.94 -14.82 21.48
N ILE A 62 -21.84 -15.21 22.12
CA ILE A 62 -20.53 -14.54 21.91
C ILE A 62 -19.98 -14.87 20.51
N SER A 63 -20.08 -16.13 20.08
CA SER A 63 -19.65 -16.56 18.76
C SER A 63 -20.44 -15.86 17.65
N GLU A 64 -21.74 -15.77 17.78
CA GLU A 64 -22.61 -15.06 16.84
C GLU A 64 -22.24 -13.57 16.74
N LYS A 65 -22.01 -12.91 17.89
CA LYS A 65 -21.52 -11.52 17.93
C LYS A 65 -20.19 -11.37 17.20
N ASN A 66 -19.23 -12.23 17.52
CA ASN A 66 -17.89 -12.18 16.91
C ASN A 66 -17.95 -12.44 15.40
N THR A 67 -18.80 -13.37 14.97
CA THR A 67 -19.03 -13.65 13.55
C THR A 67 -19.60 -12.43 12.84
N LEU A 68 -20.60 -11.79 13.43
CA LEU A 68 -21.22 -10.58 12.88
C LEU A 68 -20.21 -9.42 12.77
N GLU A 69 -19.40 -9.20 13.79
CA GLU A 69 -18.35 -8.17 13.77
C GLU A 69 -17.31 -8.43 12.68
N TYR A 70 -16.87 -9.68 12.53
CA TYR A 70 -15.96 -10.11 11.49
C TYR A 70 -16.51 -9.84 10.08
N GLU A 71 -17.75 -10.27 9.82
CA GLU A 71 -18.40 -10.07 8.52
C GLU A 71 -18.71 -8.59 8.24
N ASN A 72 -19.03 -7.78 9.26
CA ASN A 72 -19.28 -6.35 9.10
C ASN A 72 -18.06 -5.56 8.62
N VAL A 73 -16.85 -6.05 8.81
CA VAL A 73 -15.66 -5.40 8.24
C VAL A 73 -15.70 -5.40 6.71
N ARG A 74 -16.29 -6.42 6.06
CA ARG A 74 -16.48 -6.43 4.59
C ARG A 74 -17.35 -5.26 4.13
N HIS A 75 -18.44 -4.99 4.86
CA HIS A 75 -19.32 -3.84 4.58
C HIS A 75 -18.59 -2.50 4.78
N THR A 76 -17.74 -2.42 5.83
CA THR A 76 -16.90 -1.24 6.06
C THR A 76 -15.96 -0.99 4.88
N ILE A 77 -15.30 -2.04 4.38
CA ILE A 77 -14.38 -1.96 3.24
C ILE A 77 -15.14 -1.52 1.99
N LEU A 78 -16.21 -2.22 1.60
CA LEU A 78 -16.99 -1.88 0.40
C LEU A 78 -17.50 -0.44 0.45
N LYS A 79 -18.02 -0.01 1.60
CA LYS A 79 -18.49 1.38 1.77
C LYS A 79 -17.35 2.41 1.60
N LEU A 80 -16.15 2.08 2.07
CA LEU A 80 -15.00 3.00 2.01
C LEU A 80 -14.46 3.19 0.60
N VAL A 81 -14.61 2.16 -0.24
CA VAL A 81 -14.09 2.14 -1.62
C VAL A 81 -15.20 2.29 -2.67
N ASP A 82 -16.42 2.62 -2.27
CA ASP A 82 -17.62 2.67 -3.13
C ASP A 82 -17.80 1.39 -3.96
N GLY A 83 -17.51 0.22 -3.35
CA GLY A 83 -17.75 -1.09 -3.97
C GLY A 83 -19.22 -1.48 -3.96
N ASP A 84 -19.66 -2.23 -4.95
CA ASP A 84 -21.02 -2.73 -5.08
C ASP A 84 -21.22 -4.00 -4.22
N LYS A 85 -22.01 -3.89 -3.14
CA LYS A 85 -22.27 -5.01 -2.22
C LYS A 85 -22.90 -6.25 -2.87
N GLU A 86 -23.62 -6.08 -3.99
CA GLU A 86 -24.26 -7.17 -4.71
C GLU A 86 -23.31 -7.82 -5.73
N LYS A 87 -22.43 -7.03 -6.36
CA LYS A 87 -21.55 -7.47 -7.42
C LYS A 87 -20.13 -7.80 -6.94
N ASP A 88 -19.65 -7.13 -5.86
CA ASP A 88 -18.29 -7.31 -5.34
C ASP A 88 -18.22 -8.24 -4.13
N SER A 89 -17.08 -8.90 -4.00
CA SER A 89 -16.71 -9.70 -2.84
C SER A 89 -15.41 -9.21 -2.23
N VAL A 90 -15.33 -9.21 -0.91
CA VAL A 90 -14.13 -8.90 -0.14
C VAL A 90 -13.54 -10.22 0.37
N ILE A 91 -12.33 -10.54 0.00
CA ILE A 91 -11.57 -11.69 0.51
C ILE A 91 -10.56 -11.16 1.52
N TYR A 92 -10.61 -11.66 2.75
CA TYR A 92 -9.60 -11.33 3.74
C TYR A 92 -8.31 -12.09 3.47
N VAL A 93 -7.22 -11.37 3.57
CA VAL A 93 -5.86 -11.88 3.36
C VAL A 93 -4.95 -11.34 4.46
N LYS A 94 -3.80 -11.96 4.69
CA LYS A 94 -2.84 -11.46 5.69
C LYS A 94 -2.14 -10.16 5.27
N SER A 95 -2.13 -9.86 3.96
CA SER A 95 -1.52 -8.64 3.40
C SER A 95 -1.89 -8.48 1.92
N ALA A 96 -1.67 -7.30 1.35
CA ALA A 96 -1.80 -7.07 -0.10
C ALA A 96 -0.95 -8.05 -0.92
N THR A 97 0.23 -8.41 -0.46
CA THR A 97 1.10 -9.40 -1.14
C THR A 97 0.39 -10.74 -1.32
N GLU A 98 -0.30 -11.25 -0.29
CA GLU A 98 -1.08 -12.48 -0.41
C GLU A 98 -2.25 -12.31 -1.38
N GLY A 99 -3.00 -11.20 -1.27
CA GLY A 99 -4.13 -10.91 -2.16
C GLY A 99 -3.72 -10.86 -3.63
N ILE A 100 -2.58 -10.24 -3.94
CA ILE A 100 -2.06 -10.17 -5.31
C ILE A 100 -1.62 -11.55 -5.80
N ASN A 101 -0.95 -12.35 -4.97
CA ASN A 101 -0.59 -13.73 -5.34
C ASN A 101 -1.83 -14.59 -5.58
N LEU A 102 -2.87 -14.44 -4.75
CA LEU A 102 -4.14 -15.13 -4.92
C LEU A 102 -4.80 -14.75 -6.26
N LEU A 103 -4.84 -13.46 -6.58
CA LEU A 103 -5.38 -12.98 -7.85
C LEU A 103 -4.56 -13.47 -9.05
N ALA A 104 -3.23 -13.46 -8.94
CA ALA A 104 -2.35 -14.00 -9.96
C ALA A 104 -2.63 -15.50 -10.22
N GLU A 105 -2.88 -16.28 -9.16
CA GLU A 105 -3.26 -17.70 -9.29
C GLU A 105 -4.61 -17.86 -10.00
N PHE A 106 -5.59 -16.99 -9.76
CA PHE A 106 -6.86 -17.04 -10.48
C PHE A 106 -6.69 -16.74 -11.97
N PHE A 107 -6.00 -15.68 -12.33
CA PHE A 107 -5.70 -15.37 -13.72
C PHE A 107 -4.89 -16.48 -14.41
N LYS A 108 -3.96 -17.12 -13.68
CA LYS A 108 -3.19 -18.25 -14.20
C LYS A 108 -4.07 -19.46 -14.51
N LYS A 109 -5.04 -19.77 -13.66
CA LYS A 109 -6.03 -20.84 -13.90
C LYS A 109 -6.97 -20.48 -15.05
N GLU A 110 -7.30 -19.21 -15.25
CA GLU A 110 -8.15 -18.78 -16.37
C GLU A 110 -7.39 -18.87 -17.70
N ASN A 111 -6.22 -18.27 -17.81
CA ASN A 111 -5.35 -18.37 -18.99
C ASN A 111 -3.93 -17.82 -18.75
N SER A 112 -2.99 -18.69 -18.44
CA SER A 112 -1.59 -18.33 -18.18
C SER A 112 -0.82 -17.78 -19.39
N ASN A 113 -1.33 -17.97 -20.61
CA ASN A 113 -0.66 -17.53 -21.84
C ASN A 113 -1.00 -16.08 -22.22
N LYS A 114 -2.05 -15.50 -21.63
CA LYS A 114 -2.38 -14.10 -21.86
C LYS A 114 -1.34 -13.17 -21.21
N LEU A 115 -1.16 -12.04 -21.87
CA LEU A 115 -0.24 -11.00 -21.41
C LEU A 115 -0.78 -10.28 -20.16
N VAL A 116 0.10 -10.03 -19.20
CA VAL A 116 -0.12 -9.06 -18.12
C VAL A 116 0.73 -7.82 -18.36
N ILE A 117 0.11 -6.65 -18.24
CA ILE A 117 0.83 -5.38 -18.27
C ILE A 117 1.00 -4.90 -16.84
N THR A 118 2.24 -4.62 -16.46
CA THR A 118 2.62 -4.01 -15.18
C THR A 118 3.45 -2.76 -15.41
N THR A 119 3.78 -2.03 -14.37
CA THR A 119 4.56 -0.79 -14.52
C THR A 119 5.90 -0.84 -13.80
N ALA A 120 6.77 0.09 -14.15
CA ALA A 120 8.03 0.26 -13.44
C ALA A 120 7.86 0.87 -12.04
N MET A 121 6.69 1.42 -11.73
CA MET A 121 6.40 2.11 -10.47
C MET A 121 5.97 1.14 -9.34
N GLU A 122 5.77 -0.13 -9.66
CA GLU A 122 5.18 -1.11 -8.74
C GLU A 122 6.08 -1.44 -7.55
N HIS A 123 5.44 -1.62 -6.41
CA HIS A 123 6.04 -2.38 -5.31
C HIS A 123 6.27 -3.83 -5.76
N MET A 124 7.35 -4.47 -5.27
CA MET A 124 7.67 -5.86 -5.66
C MET A 124 6.53 -6.84 -5.39
N ALA A 125 5.66 -6.55 -4.42
CA ALA A 125 4.46 -7.35 -4.16
C ALA A 125 3.47 -7.36 -5.35
N ASN A 126 3.39 -6.26 -6.12
CA ASN A 126 2.53 -6.14 -7.30
C ASN A 126 3.28 -6.42 -8.62
N TYR A 127 4.58 -6.56 -8.59
CA TYR A 127 5.40 -6.86 -9.75
C TYR A 127 5.71 -8.36 -9.90
N LEU A 128 6.27 -8.96 -8.85
CA LEU A 128 6.82 -10.32 -8.92
C LEU A 128 5.80 -11.41 -9.23
N PRO A 129 4.58 -11.44 -8.62
CA PRO A 129 3.62 -12.51 -8.88
C PRO A 129 3.23 -12.61 -10.36
N PHE A 130 3.09 -11.47 -11.04
CA PHE A 130 2.77 -11.45 -12.46
C PHE A 130 3.99 -11.72 -13.32
N LYS A 131 5.15 -11.14 -12.99
CA LYS A 131 6.39 -11.33 -13.75
C LYS A 131 6.84 -12.77 -13.79
N VAL A 132 6.62 -13.54 -12.73
CA VAL A 132 7.05 -14.93 -12.62
C VAL A 132 6.06 -15.89 -13.31
N ASN A 133 4.77 -15.56 -13.31
CA ASN A 133 3.72 -16.48 -13.74
C ASN A 133 3.16 -16.20 -15.15
N PHE A 134 3.48 -15.05 -15.77
CA PHE A 134 2.87 -14.64 -17.04
C PHE A 134 3.89 -14.06 -18.02
N PRO A 135 3.61 -14.11 -19.34
CA PRO A 135 4.19 -13.17 -20.27
C PRO A 135 3.87 -11.74 -19.80
N THR A 136 4.89 -10.91 -19.58
CA THR A 136 4.69 -9.62 -18.95
C THR A 136 5.35 -8.49 -19.74
N LYS A 137 4.63 -7.39 -19.95
CA LYS A 137 5.16 -6.11 -20.45
C LYS A 137 5.24 -5.12 -19.30
N VAL A 138 6.37 -4.43 -19.19
CA VAL A 138 6.61 -3.40 -18.16
C VAL A 138 6.58 -2.04 -18.81
N VAL A 139 5.58 -1.24 -18.47
CA VAL A 139 5.47 0.15 -18.92
C VAL A 139 6.46 1.02 -18.15
N GLY A 140 7.13 1.93 -18.85
CA GLY A 140 8.15 2.80 -18.32
C GLY A 140 7.61 3.99 -17.54
N ILE A 141 8.54 4.88 -17.22
CA ILE A 141 8.27 6.19 -16.61
C ILE A 141 8.79 7.30 -17.51
N THR A 142 8.18 8.47 -17.40
CA THR A 142 8.63 9.71 -18.01
C THR A 142 9.82 10.29 -17.24
N GLU A 143 10.45 11.33 -17.76
CA GLU A 143 11.52 12.08 -17.07
C GLU A 143 11.02 12.75 -15.76
N LYS A 144 9.71 12.92 -15.61
CA LYS A 144 9.10 13.42 -14.38
C LYS A 144 8.92 12.35 -13.30
N GLY A 145 9.21 11.08 -13.61
CA GLY A 145 8.95 9.93 -12.73
C GLY A 145 7.50 9.45 -12.76
N GLU A 146 6.67 9.95 -13.65
CA GLU A 146 5.28 9.56 -13.85
C GLU A 146 5.19 8.34 -14.79
N LEU A 147 4.09 7.59 -14.72
CA LEU A 147 3.83 6.51 -15.67
C LEU A 147 3.74 7.04 -17.10
N ASP A 148 4.37 6.35 -18.04
CA ASP A 148 4.26 6.65 -19.49
C ASP A 148 2.94 6.09 -20.06
N LEU A 149 1.90 6.92 -20.04
CA LEU A 149 0.57 6.56 -20.55
C LEU A 149 0.57 6.32 -22.05
N CYS A 150 1.41 7.04 -22.81
CA CYS A 150 1.51 6.83 -24.27
C CYS A 150 2.08 5.43 -24.55
N GLN A 151 3.10 5.02 -23.81
CA GLN A 151 3.63 3.67 -23.90
C GLN A 151 2.58 2.62 -23.49
N LEU A 152 1.81 2.86 -22.41
CA LEU A 152 0.75 1.97 -21.98
C LEU A 152 -0.30 1.77 -23.07
N GLU A 153 -0.83 2.84 -23.64
CA GLU A 153 -1.85 2.74 -24.71
C GLU A 153 -1.32 2.02 -25.94
N ASN A 154 -0.09 2.29 -26.35
CA ASN A 154 0.56 1.59 -27.45
C ASN A 154 0.70 0.08 -27.19
N VAL A 155 1.10 -0.31 -25.96
CA VAL A 155 1.21 -1.73 -25.59
C VAL A 155 -0.17 -2.40 -25.60
N LEU A 156 -1.20 -1.77 -25.06
CA LEU A 156 -2.58 -2.27 -25.07
C LEU A 156 -3.10 -2.44 -26.49
N LYS A 157 -2.97 -1.40 -27.33
CA LYS A 157 -3.40 -1.41 -28.72
C LYS A 157 -2.76 -2.54 -29.53
N ASN A 158 -1.45 -2.71 -29.41
CA ASN A 158 -0.69 -3.73 -30.13
C ASN A 158 -0.96 -5.16 -29.65
N ASN A 159 -1.63 -5.33 -28.51
CA ASN A 159 -1.95 -6.62 -27.91
C ASN A 159 -3.45 -6.75 -27.58
N ALA A 160 -4.31 -5.98 -28.29
CA ALA A 160 -5.76 -5.97 -28.06
C ALA A 160 -6.34 -7.38 -28.07
N GLY A 161 -7.18 -7.70 -27.07
CA GLY A 161 -7.79 -9.03 -26.87
C GLY A 161 -6.85 -10.10 -26.31
N ASN A 162 -5.52 -9.84 -26.25
CA ASN A 162 -4.53 -10.78 -25.67
C ASN A 162 -4.01 -10.35 -24.28
N VAL A 163 -4.44 -9.19 -23.78
CA VAL A 163 -4.12 -8.75 -22.40
C VAL A 163 -5.22 -9.22 -21.47
N SER A 164 -4.86 -9.93 -20.39
CA SER A 164 -5.81 -10.33 -19.36
C SER A 164 -5.96 -9.30 -18.25
N LEU A 165 -4.84 -8.66 -17.90
CA LEU A 165 -4.79 -7.76 -16.75
C LEU A 165 -3.79 -6.62 -16.97
N VAL A 166 -4.20 -5.41 -16.59
CA VAL A 166 -3.31 -4.28 -16.30
C VAL A 166 -3.21 -4.14 -14.80
N THR A 167 -2.02 -4.20 -14.22
CA THR A 167 -1.80 -4.03 -12.79
C THR A 167 -0.96 -2.80 -12.51
N VAL A 168 -1.48 -1.90 -11.65
CA VAL A 168 -0.86 -0.61 -11.34
C VAL A 168 -0.96 -0.26 -9.86
N THR A 169 0.07 0.42 -9.35
CA THR A 169 -0.05 1.07 -8.04
C THR A 169 -0.91 2.33 -8.15
N GLY A 170 -1.80 2.55 -7.19
CA GLY A 170 -2.61 3.78 -7.12
C GLY A 170 -1.78 5.01 -6.75
N ALA A 171 -0.69 4.81 -6.00
CA ALA A 171 0.29 5.83 -5.69
C ALA A 171 1.65 5.20 -5.34
N SER A 172 2.72 5.84 -5.74
CA SER A 172 4.07 5.37 -5.46
C SER A 172 4.43 5.50 -3.97
N ASN A 173 4.89 4.41 -3.39
CA ASN A 173 5.48 4.41 -2.05
C ASN A 173 6.87 5.08 -2.00
N VAL A 174 7.43 5.46 -3.15
CA VAL A 174 8.73 6.13 -3.27
C VAL A 174 8.57 7.64 -3.33
N THR A 175 7.83 8.14 -4.32
CA THR A 175 7.72 9.57 -4.63
C THR A 175 6.40 10.21 -4.22
N GLY A 176 5.40 9.40 -3.86
CA GLY A 176 4.03 9.88 -3.61
C GLY A 176 3.25 10.27 -4.88
N ILE A 177 3.85 10.10 -6.06
CA ILE A 177 3.17 10.36 -7.34
C ILE A 177 1.98 9.40 -7.46
N THR A 178 0.80 9.96 -7.73
CA THR A 178 -0.41 9.18 -7.98
C THR A 178 -0.53 8.81 -9.44
N THR A 179 -0.96 7.58 -9.68
CA THR A 179 -1.25 7.05 -11.00
C THR A 179 -2.66 7.47 -11.42
N PRO A 180 -2.90 7.86 -12.68
CA PRO A 180 -4.23 8.20 -13.17
C PRO A 180 -5.06 6.95 -13.46
N ILE A 181 -5.44 6.25 -12.38
CA ILE A 181 -6.02 4.89 -12.40
C ILE A 181 -7.30 4.79 -13.21
N TYR A 182 -8.14 5.81 -13.21
CA TYR A 182 -9.42 5.83 -13.93
C TYR A 182 -9.21 5.92 -15.46
N GLU A 183 -8.25 6.74 -15.88
CA GLU A 183 -7.85 6.79 -17.31
C GLU A 183 -7.26 5.44 -17.75
N ILE A 184 -6.47 4.79 -16.89
CA ILE A 184 -5.89 3.46 -17.15
C ILE A 184 -6.99 2.40 -17.22
N ALA A 185 -8.00 2.45 -16.35
CA ALA A 185 -9.15 1.55 -16.36
C ALA A 185 -9.88 1.64 -17.70
N ARG A 186 -10.20 2.87 -18.15
CA ARG A 186 -10.82 3.12 -19.45
C ARG A 186 -9.99 2.55 -20.61
N MET A 187 -8.66 2.76 -20.56
CA MET A 187 -7.77 2.16 -21.57
C MET A 187 -7.79 0.64 -21.52
N ALA A 188 -7.69 0.03 -20.34
CA ALA A 188 -7.69 -1.42 -20.16
C ALA A 188 -8.98 -2.04 -20.72
N HIS A 189 -10.14 -1.52 -20.32
CA HIS A 189 -11.46 -1.99 -20.76
C HIS A 189 -11.67 -1.81 -22.26
N LYS A 190 -11.26 -0.68 -22.84
CA LYS A 190 -11.30 -0.43 -24.29
C LYS A 190 -10.60 -1.54 -25.10
N TYR A 191 -9.55 -2.14 -24.55
CA TYR A 191 -8.79 -3.22 -25.21
C TYR A 191 -9.07 -4.61 -24.63
N GLY A 192 -10.12 -4.76 -23.81
CA GLY A 192 -10.62 -6.03 -23.28
C GLY A 192 -9.79 -6.64 -22.15
N ALA A 193 -9.08 -5.82 -21.39
CA ALA A 193 -8.30 -6.23 -20.20
C ALA A 193 -8.99 -5.77 -18.92
N ASN A 194 -8.83 -6.55 -17.84
CA ASN A 194 -9.20 -6.12 -16.48
C ASN A 194 -8.12 -5.20 -15.89
N ILE A 195 -8.46 -4.49 -14.80
CA ILE A 195 -7.52 -3.67 -14.05
C ILE A 195 -7.45 -4.09 -12.57
N LEU A 196 -6.22 -4.26 -12.04
CA LEU A 196 -5.93 -4.33 -10.60
C LEU A 196 -5.25 -3.03 -10.18
N VAL A 197 -5.77 -2.38 -9.15
CA VAL A 197 -5.11 -1.25 -8.50
C VAL A 197 -4.63 -1.63 -7.11
N ASP A 198 -3.33 -1.58 -6.88
CA ASP A 198 -2.74 -1.64 -5.54
C ASP A 198 -2.96 -0.29 -4.85
N ILE A 199 -3.92 -0.24 -3.91
CA ILE A 199 -4.27 0.97 -3.17
C ILE A 199 -3.61 1.06 -1.78
N VAL A 200 -2.57 0.27 -1.53
CA VAL A 200 -1.84 0.21 -0.25
C VAL A 200 -1.33 1.58 0.20
N GLN A 201 -0.97 2.47 -0.73
CA GLN A 201 -0.53 3.83 -0.44
C GLN A 201 -1.62 4.90 -0.69
N VAL A 202 -2.88 4.50 -0.84
CA VAL A 202 -3.99 5.42 -1.16
C VAL A 202 -5.02 5.44 -0.05
N ILE A 203 -5.47 4.27 0.38
CA ILE A 203 -6.66 4.08 1.22
C ILE A 203 -6.61 4.82 2.57
N GLN A 204 -5.43 5.06 3.13
CA GLN A 204 -5.26 5.78 4.40
C GLN A 204 -5.05 7.29 4.23
N HIS A 205 -4.78 7.77 3.01
CA HIS A 205 -4.38 9.15 2.75
C HIS A 205 -5.46 9.98 2.07
N LYS A 206 -6.33 9.37 1.25
CA LYS A 206 -7.34 10.10 0.46
C LYS A 206 -8.56 9.23 0.16
N PRO A 207 -9.72 9.84 -0.14
CA PRO A 207 -10.86 9.11 -0.66
C PRO A 207 -10.51 8.34 -1.93
N PHE A 208 -11.13 7.17 -2.08
CA PHE A 208 -10.99 6.29 -3.22
C PHE A 208 -12.37 5.72 -3.60
N SER A 209 -12.62 5.53 -4.88
CA SER A 209 -13.83 4.89 -5.40
C SER A 209 -13.47 3.84 -6.44
N MET A 210 -14.12 2.67 -6.38
CA MET A 210 -14.04 1.68 -7.47
C MET A 210 -14.84 2.10 -8.70
N MET A 211 -15.65 3.14 -8.60
CA MET A 211 -16.61 3.60 -9.61
C MET A 211 -17.69 2.55 -9.94
N PRO A 212 -18.87 2.95 -10.39
CA PRO A 212 -19.94 2.01 -10.78
C PRO A 212 -19.53 1.15 -11.97
N TYR A 213 -20.08 -0.06 -12.04
CA TYR A 213 -19.84 -1.02 -13.14
C TYR A 213 -20.26 -0.51 -14.54
N GLU A 214 -21.18 0.42 -14.58
CA GLU A 214 -21.66 1.06 -15.81
C GLU A 214 -20.68 2.13 -16.33
N CYS A 215 -19.67 2.48 -15.54
CA CYS A 215 -18.63 3.45 -15.91
C CYS A 215 -17.44 2.71 -16.54
N ASP A 216 -16.94 3.20 -17.64
CA ASP A 216 -15.72 2.66 -18.30
C ASP A 216 -14.44 2.89 -17.48
N GLU A 217 -14.51 3.71 -16.43
CA GLU A 217 -13.48 3.97 -15.44
C GLU A 217 -13.58 3.06 -14.20
N HIS A 218 -14.49 2.08 -14.18
CA HIS A 218 -14.62 1.12 -13.10
C HIS A 218 -13.29 0.39 -12.82
N ILE A 219 -12.99 0.16 -11.54
CA ILE A 219 -11.82 -0.61 -11.11
C ILE A 219 -12.28 -2.04 -10.76
N ASP A 220 -11.82 -3.04 -11.52
CA ASP A 220 -12.24 -4.43 -11.33
C ASP A 220 -11.73 -5.03 -10.02
N PHE A 221 -10.45 -4.78 -9.69
CA PHE A 221 -9.82 -5.33 -8.51
C PHE A 221 -9.03 -4.29 -7.75
N ILE A 222 -9.13 -4.35 -6.43
CA ILE A 222 -8.27 -3.57 -5.53
C ILE A 222 -7.68 -4.46 -4.45
N VAL A 223 -6.54 -4.05 -3.93
CA VAL A 223 -5.87 -4.73 -2.82
C VAL A 223 -5.23 -3.71 -1.88
N PHE A 224 -5.25 -4.00 -0.57
CA PHE A 224 -4.55 -3.21 0.43
C PHE A 224 -4.17 -4.03 1.67
N SER A 225 -3.33 -3.44 2.53
CA SER A 225 -2.87 -4.02 3.80
C SER A 225 -3.28 -3.16 4.98
N GLY A 226 -3.83 -3.76 6.03
CA GLY A 226 -4.31 -3.08 7.22
C GLY A 226 -3.20 -2.39 8.01
N HIS A 227 -2.00 -3.00 8.12
CA HIS A 227 -0.88 -2.38 8.83
C HIS A 227 -0.46 -1.01 8.27
N LYS A 228 -0.82 -0.71 7.02
CA LYS A 228 -0.63 0.62 6.42
C LYS A 228 -1.72 1.62 6.78
N CYS A 229 -2.86 1.13 7.28
CA CYS A 229 -4.01 1.93 7.66
C CYS A 229 -4.01 2.26 9.16
N TYR A 230 -2.85 2.41 9.78
CA TYR A 230 -2.70 2.66 11.22
C TYR A 230 -3.21 1.52 12.12
N SER A 231 -3.39 0.32 11.58
CA SER A 231 -3.76 -0.87 12.34
C SER A 231 -2.54 -1.48 13.06
N PRO A 232 -2.69 -1.90 14.34
CA PRO A 232 -1.59 -2.52 15.09
C PRO A 232 -1.28 -3.95 14.63
N LEU A 233 -2.18 -4.57 13.88
CA LEU A 233 -2.05 -5.96 13.44
C LEU A 233 -2.06 -6.07 11.92
N ASN A 234 -1.52 -7.20 11.43
CA ASN A 234 -1.63 -7.57 10.04
C ASN A 234 -3.09 -7.84 9.67
N GLY A 235 -3.35 -7.84 8.41
CA GLY A 235 -4.63 -8.03 7.77
C GLY A 235 -4.59 -7.32 6.44
N GLY A 236 -5.47 -7.66 5.56
CA GLY A 236 -5.61 -7.02 4.26
C GLY A 236 -6.87 -7.50 3.58
N ALA A 237 -7.16 -6.93 2.45
CA ALA A 237 -8.29 -7.35 1.63
C ALA A 237 -7.95 -7.30 0.15
N LEU A 238 -8.46 -8.29 -0.57
CA LEU A 238 -8.64 -8.29 -2.01
C LEU A 238 -10.14 -8.09 -2.27
N VAL A 239 -10.50 -7.10 -3.07
CA VAL A 239 -11.87 -6.84 -3.49
C VAL A 239 -11.96 -7.05 -4.99
N GLY A 240 -13.01 -7.72 -5.45
CA GLY A 240 -13.23 -7.94 -6.87
C GLY A 240 -14.58 -8.55 -7.18
N PRO A 241 -14.93 -8.69 -8.49
CA PRO A 241 -16.24 -9.13 -8.95
C PRO A 241 -16.57 -10.56 -8.52
N LYS A 242 -17.75 -10.76 -7.91
CA LYS A 242 -18.25 -12.10 -7.57
C LYS A 242 -18.28 -13.02 -8.80
N SER A 243 -18.74 -12.49 -9.92
CA SER A 243 -18.85 -13.23 -11.20
C SER A 243 -17.51 -13.75 -11.72
N PHE A 244 -16.41 -13.04 -11.43
CA PHE A 244 -15.06 -13.53 -11.73
C PHE A 244 -14.63 -14.59 -10.72
N LEU A 245 -14.78 -14.32 -9.43
CA LEU A 245 -14.31 -15.17 -8.34
C LEU A 245 -15.03 -16.53 -8.29
N GLU A 246 -16.32 -16.58 -8.65
CA GLU A 246 -17.13 -17.81 -8.67
C GLU A 246 -16.60 -18.87 -9.61
N LYS A 247 -15.82 -18.52 -10.62
CA LYS A 247 -15.21 -19.46 -11.58
C LYS A 247 -14.15 -20.37 -10.95
N PHE A 248 -13.61 -20.02 -9.76
CA PHE A 248 -12.41 -20.68 -9.25
C PHE A 248 -12.67 -21.55 -8.02
N THR A 249 -11.92 -22.64 -7.93
CA THR A 249 -11.73 -23.43 -6.72
C THR A 249 -10.73 -22.75 -5.79
N PRO A 250 -10.67 -23.11 -4.50
CA PRO A 250 -9.68 -22.58 -3.57
C PRO A 250 -8.26 -22.64 -4.12
N ALA A 251 -7.44 -21.64 -3.76
CA ALA A 251 -5.99 -21.71 -3.95
C ALA A 251 -5.30 -22.41 -2.77
N LEU A 252 -5.87 -22.27 -1.57
CA LEU A 252 -5.47 -22.99 -0.36
C LEU A 252 -6.63 -23.88 0.09
N TYR A 253 -6.33 -25.12 0.41
CA TYR A 253 -7.31 -26.12 0.81
C TYR A 253 -7.24 -26.35 2.33
N GLY A 254 -8.40 -26.39 2.99
CA GLY A 254 -8.48 -26.65 4.41
C GLY A 254 -9.89 -26.46 4.96
N SER A 255 -10.05 -26.56 6.28
CA SER A 255 -11.32 -26.28 6.94
C SER A 255 -11.76 -24.83 6.66
N GLY A 256 -13.06 -24.57 6.65
CA GLY A 256 -13.64 -23.25 6.32
C GLY A 256 -13.85 -23.03 4.83
N SER A 257 -13.00 -23.62 3.95
CA SER A 257 -13.14 -23.48 2.50
C SER A 257 -14.15 -24.44 1.86
N THR A 258 -14.74 -25.35 2.65
CA THR A 258 -15.69 -26.40 2.18
C THR A 258 -16.99 -26.37 2.99
N LYS A 259 -18.10 -26.75 2.32
CA LYS A 259 -19.40 -27.02 2.95
C LYS A 259 -19.58 -28.48 3.29
N PHE A 260 -19.01 -29.36 2.46
CA PHE A 260 -19.14 -30.80 2.62
C PHE A 260 -17.93 -31.50 2.03
N VAL A 261 -17.47 -32.56 2.71
CA VAL A 261 -16.41 -33.45 2.24
C VAL A 261 -16.78 -34.88 2.58
N SER A 262 -16.66 -35.78 1.61
CA SER A 262 -16.67 -37.24 1.77
C SER A 262 -15.52 -37.82 0.96
N ASP A 263 -15.32 -39.12 1.06
CA ASP A 263 -14.26 -39.83 0.29
C ASP A 263 -14.38 -39.60 -1.23
N ASP A 264 -15.61 -39.40 -1.71
CA ASP A 264 -15.90 -39.31 -3.15
C ASP A 264 -16.28 -37.88 -3.61
N LYS A 265 -16.52 -36.95 -2.67
CA LYS A 265 -17.10 -35.64 -3.05
C LYS A 265 -16.64 -34.48 -2.16
N ILE A 266 -16.27 -33.37 -2.82
CA ILE A 266 -15.98 -32.11 -2.17
C ILE A 266 -16.98 -31.07 -2.68
N ILE A 267 -17.63 -30.34 -1.76
CA ILE A 267 -18.45 -29.16 -2.04
C ILE A 267 -17.80 -27.98 -1.36
N TYR A 268 -17.31 -27.03 -2.14
CA TYR A 268 -16.66 -25.83 -1.61
C TYR A 268 -17.66 -24.86 -0.98
N ALA A 269 -17.19 -24.06 -0.06
CA ALA A 269 -17.93 -22.96 0.52
C ALA A 269 -18.30 -21.91 -0.55
N ASN A 270 -19.24 -21.04 -0.23
CA ASN A 270 -19.49 -19.86 -1.03
C ASN A 270 -18.28 -18.91 -0.98
N ILE A 271 -18.19 -17.99 -1.92
CA ILE A 271 -17.29 -16.87 -1.80
C ILE A 271 -17.84 -15.88 -0.77
N PRO A 272 -16.99 -15.20 0.00
CA PRO A 272 -15.52 -15.25 -0.04
C PRO A 272 -14.89 -16.38 0.77
N GLN A 273 -15.61 -17.05 1.67
CA GLN A 273 -15.09 -18.07 2.61
C GLN A 273 -14.34 -19.21 1.89
N ARG A 274 -14.72 -19.52 0.65
CA ARG A 274 -14.01 -20.48 -0.21
C ARG A 274 -12.50 -20.20 -0.30
N PHE A 275 -12.09 -18.95 -0.22
CA PHE A 275 -10.70 -18.51 -0.36
C PHE A 275 -10.00 -18.19 0.96
N GLU A 276 -10.69 -18.38 2.08
CA GLU A 276 -10.24 -18.08 3.44
C GLU A 276 -10.08 -19.37 4.26
N ALA A 277 -9.25 -20.30 3.76
CA ALA A 277 -9.05 -21.60 4.41
C ALA A 277 -8.33 -21.45 5.76
N GLY A 278 -8.77 -22.27 6.72
CA GLY A 278 -8.24 -22.31 8.08
C GLY A 278 -9.05 -21.49 9.08
N TYR A 279 -8.47 -21.24 10.27
CA TYR A 279 -9.07 -20.31 11.23
C TYR A 279 -8.86 -18.88 10.75
N PRO A 280 -9.91 -18.06 10.69
CA PRO A 280 -9.79 -16.69 10.21
C PRO A 280 -8.86 -15.82 11.05
N GLU A 281 -8.15 -14.90 10.41
CA GLU A 281 -7.38 -13.86 11.08
C GLU A 281 -8.32 -12.80 11.69
N TYR A 282 -8.98 -13.20 12.79
CA TYR A 282 -10.05 -12.44 13.42
C TYR A 282 -9.59 -11.06 13.92
N PHE A 283 -8.54 -11.04 14.75
CA PHE A 283 -8.08 -9.79 15.36
C PHE A 283 -7.45 -8.84 14.35
N GLY A 284 -6.68 -9.34 13.39
CA GLY A 284 -6.12 -8.51 12.33
C GLY A 284 -7.21 -7.86 11.46
N THR A 285 -8.26 -8.64 11.16
CA THR A 285 -9.43 -8.14 10.41
C THR A 285 -10.20 -7.09 11.20
N LEU A 286 -10.47 -7.33 12.49
CA LEU A 286 -11.15 -6.34 13.34
C LEU A 286 -10.32 -5.07 13.51
N ALA A 287 -9.01 -5.20 13.77
CA ALA A 287 -8.10 -4.07 13.88
C ALA A 287 -8.11 -3.22 12.62
N MET A 288 -8.02 -3.84 11.45
CA MET A 288 -8.11 -3.19 10.15
C MET A 288 -9.46 -2.46 9.99
N GLY A 289 -10.58 -3.12 10.26
CA GLY A 289 -11.92 -2.52 10.17
C GLY A 289 -12.10 -1.32 11.11
N LYS A 290 -11.64 -1.42 12.35
CA LYS A 290 -11.67 -0.33 13.34
C LYS A 290 -10.79 0.84 12.91
N ALA A 291 -9.61 0.56 12.35
CA ALA A 291 -8.69 1.58 11.83
C ALA A 291 -9.33 2.34 10.64
N LEU A 292 -9.87 1.62 9.66
CA LEU A 292 -10.56 2.20 8.51
C LEU A 292 -11.76 3.06 8.93
N ASN A 293 -12.58 2.58 9.87
CA ASN A 293 -13.68 3.36 10.43
C ASN A 293 -13.21 4.63 11.13
N THR A 294 -12.07 4.59 11.84
CA THR A 294 -11.49 5.75 12.51
C THR A 294 -11.01 6.77 11.48
N LEU A 295 -10.29 6.35 10.44
CA LEU A 295 -9.84 7.21 9.35
C LEU A 295 -11.03 7.88 8.63
N ASN A 296 -12.09 7.12 8.38
CA ASN A 296 -13.32 7.65 7.77
C ASN A 296 -13.99 8.71 8.67
N LYS A 297 -14.05 8.49 10.00
CA LYS A 297 -14.59 9.47 10.97
C LYS A 297 -13.74 10.73 11.06
N ILE A 298 -12.41 10.64 10.99
CA ILE A 298 -11.50 11.80 10.92
C ILE A 298 -11.74 12.56 9.61
N GLY A 299 -12.02 11.84 8.53
CA GLY A 299 -12.29 12.36 7.19
C GLY A 299 -11.05 12.33 6.30
N LEU A 300 -11.03 11.40 5.34
CA LEU A 300 -9.90 11.21 4.43
C LEU A 300 -9.56 12.47 3.61
N SER A 301 -10.55 13.25 3.20
CA SER A 301 -10.29 14.54 2.51
C SER A 301 -9.59 15.56 3.40
N ARG A 302 -9.85 15.53 4.70
CA ARG A 302 -9.19 16.40 5.69
C ARG A 302 -7.76 15.93 5.93
N ILE A 303 -7.54 14.61 6.06
CA ILE A 303 -6.20 14.01 6.18
C ILE A 303 -5.37 14.40 4.95
N SER A 304 -5.89 14.16 3.75
CA SER A 304 -5.21 14.48 2.48
C SER A 304 -4.77 15.94 2.39
N ARG A 305 -5.62 16.88 2.82
CA ARG A 305 -5.30 18.32 2.81
C ARG A 305 -4.14 18.64 3.74
N TYR A 306 -4.19 18.17 4.96
CA TYR A 306 -3.15 18.42 5.96
C TYR A 306 -1.81 17.80 5.54
N GLU A 307 -1.82 16.55 5.12
CA GLU A 307 -0.63 15.86 4.65
C GLU A 307 -0.01 16.53 3.42
N ARG A 308 -0.85 17.12 2.55
CA ARG A 308 -0.39 17.92 1.42
C ARG A 308 0.31 19.20 1.86
N GLU A 309 -0.18 19.88 2.90
CA GLU A 309 0.47 21.06 3.46
C GLU A 309 1.85 20.73 4.02
N LEU A 310 1.95 19.64 4.81
CA LEU A 310 3.23 19.14 5.33
C LEU A 310 4.19 18.78 4.18
N PHE A 311 3.71 18.08 3.16
CA PHE A 311 4.50 17.70 1.99
C PHE A 311 5.06 18.91 1.26
N LEU A 312 4.23 19.88 0.93
CA LEU A 312 4.64 21.09 0.20
C LEU A 312 5.68 21.88 1.00
N TYR A 313 5.42 22.08 2.28
CA TYR A 313 6.37 22.76 3.17
C TYR A 313 7.73 22.04 3.20
N THR A 314 7.72 20.73 3.42
CA THR A 314 8.96 19.95 3.47
C THR A 314 9.73 20.00 2.14
N LYS A 315 9.01 19.88 1.03
CA LYS A 315 9.60 19.92 -0.32
C LYS A 315 10.28 21.25 -0.60
N GLU A 316 9.60 22.36 -0.28
CA GLU A 316 10.16 23.70 -0.49
C GLU A 316 11.37 23.98 0.41
N GLU A 317 11.35 23.52 1.67
CA GLU A 317 12.51 23.68 2.55
C GLU A 317 13.72 22.82 2.10
N LEU A 318 13.48 21.59 1.62
CA LEU A 318 14.55 20.74 1.08
C LEU A 318 15.19 21.33 -0.16
N LYS A 319 14.42 21.95 -1.07
CA LYS A 319 14.93 22.60 -2.27
C LYS A 319 15.92 23.75 -1.98
N LYS A 320 15.82 24.38 -0.83
CA LYS A 320 16.73 25.45 -0.42
C LYS A 320 18.10 24.95 0.02
N ILE A 321 18.26 23.62 0.21
CA ILE A 321 19.52 23.04 0.69
C ILE A 321 20.36 22.62 -0.51
N PRO A 322 21.55 23.18 -0.70
CA PRO A 322 22.48 22.77 -1.75
C PRO A 322 22.79 21.27 -1.64
N ASN A 323 23.08 20.66 -2.80
CA ASN A 323 23.43 19.24 -2.91
C ASN A 323 22.31 18.22 -2.56
N VAL A 324 21.11 18.66 -2.18
CA VAL A 324 19.95 17.77 -2.04
C VAL A 324 19.30 17.57 -3.40
N ILE A 325 19.14 16.31 -3.80
CA ILE A 325 18.49 15.89 -5.04
C ILE A 325 17.16 15.23 -4.67
N ILE A 326 16.04 15.83 -5.08
CA ILE A 326 14.69 15.30 -4.84
C ILE A 326 14.23 14.55 -6.09
N TYR A 327 13.80 13.30 -5.93
CA TYR A 327 13.30 12.46 -7.02
C TYR A 327 11.78 12.65 -7.20
N GLY A 328 11.33 12.71 -8.46
CA GLY A 328 9.93 12.99 -8.81
C GLY A 328 9.49 14.44 -8.58
N ASP A 329 10.44 15.36 -8.35
CA ASP A 329 10.15 16.78 -8.05
C ASP A 329 9.39 17.51 -9.16
N LYS A 330 9.63 17.13 -10.41
CA LYS A 330 8.99 17.75 -11.59
C LYS A 330 7.54 17.34 -11.80
N SER A 331 7.04 16.34 -11.06
CA SER A 331 5.66 15.92 -11.16
C SER A 331 4.72 16.86 -10.38
N ASN A 332 3.58 17.18 -10.99
CA ASN A 332 2.47 17.89 -10.33
C ASN A 332 1.44 16.93 -9.71
N ASN A 333 1.59 15.61 -9.96
CA ASN A 333 0.64 14.58 -9.55
C ASN A 333 0.99 13.96 -8.18
N VAL A 334 1.76 14.66 -7.34
CA VAL A 334 2.09 14.18 -5.99
C VAL A 334 0.96 14.55 -5.05
N ILE A 335 0.30 13.52 -4.49
CA ILE A 335 -0.79 13.68 -3.52
C ILE A 335 -0.43 13.00 -2.19
N ILE A 336 0.30 11.88 -2.24
CA ILE A 336 0.73 11.14 -1.05
C ILE A 336 2.03 11.76 -0.52
N PRO A 337 2.16 11.99 0.80
CA PRO A 337 3.23 12.79 1.39
C PRO A 337 4.56 12.04 1.52
N ASN A 338 5.07 11.53 0.40
CA ASN A 338 6.36 10.85 0.30
C ASN A 338 7.37 11.72 -0.46
N ILE A 339 8.53 11.90 0.13
CA ILE A 339 9.64 12.59 -0.51
C ILE A 339 10.86 11.67 -0.48
N SER A 340 11.37 11.36 -1.65
CA SER A 340 12.61 10.61 -1.83
C SER A 340 13.73 11.54 -2.30
N PHE A 341 14.87 11.45 -1.63
CA PHE A 341 15.99 12.33 -1.91
C PHE A 341 17.33 11.63 -1.66
N ASN A 342 18.40 12.21 -2.21
CA ASN A 342 19.77 11.93 -1.82
C ASN A 342 20.52 13.26 -1.60
N ILE A 343 21.66 13.19 -0.91
CA ILE A 343 22.63 14.28 -0.82
C ILE A 343 23.81 13.90 -1.70
N SER A 344 24.23 14.79 -2.59
CA SER A 344 25.36 14.54 -3.52
C SER A 344 26.58 14.11 -2.76
N ASN A 345 27.27 13.10 -3.29
CA ASN A 345 28.48 12.51 -2.71
C ASN A 345 28.31 11.83 -1.34
N MET A 346 27.07 11.60 -0.89
CA MET A 346 26.79 10.85 0.34
C MET A 346 26.04 9.56 0.04
N TYR A 347 26.44 8.50 0.72
CA TYR A 347 25.74 7.23 0.61
C TYR A 347 24.44 7.29 1.40
N TYR A 348 23.33 6.90 0.79
CA TYR A 348 21.99 7.03 1.40
C TYR A 348 21.86 6.37 2.78
N LYS A 349 22.56 5.24 3.02
CA LYS A 349 22.55 4.58 4.34
C LYS A 349 23.22 5.43 5.41
N ASP A 350 24.26 6.19 5.06
CA ASP A 350 24.96 7.03 6.02
C ASP A 350 24.13 8.26 6.37
N VAL A 351 23.41 8.81 5.39
CA VAL A 351 22.41 9.89 5.64
C VAL A 351 21.35 9.41 6.61
N ALA A 352 20.72 8.26 6.37
CA ALA A 352 19.69 7.70 7.25
C ALA A 352 20.24 7.40 8.66
N LYS A 353 21.42 6.79 8.76
CA LYS A 353 22.09 6.54 10.05
C LYS A 353 22.40 7.82 10.82
N TYR A 354 22.83 8.87 10.11
CA TYR A 354 23.12 10.15 10.74
C TYR A 354 21.86 10.76 11.37
N LEU A 355 20.73 10.74 10.66
CA LEU A 355 19.44 11.23 11.13
C LEU A 355 18.97 10.52 12.41
N VAL A 356 19.01 9.19 12.41
CA VAL A 356 18.63 8.39 13.58
C VAL A 356 19.58 8.63 14.76
N ASN A 357 20.88 8.51 14.51
CA ASN A 357 21.88 8.52 15.58
C ASN A 357 22.05 9.86 16.26
N ASN A 358 21.86 10.98 15.55
CA ASN A 358 22.12 12.31 16.08
C ASN A 358 20.83 13.09 16.42
N PHE A 359 19.70 12.75 15.80
CA PHE A 359 18.46 13.52 15.95
C PHE A 359 17.24 12.69 16.33
N GLY A 360 17.35 11.36 16.38
CA GLY A 360 16.22 10.47 16.64
C GLY A 360 15.17 10.48 15.51
N ILE A 361 15.59 10.78 14.25
CA ILE A 361 14.70 10.88 13.10
C ILE A 361 14.78 9.58 12.28
N GLU A 362 13.69 8.82 12.24
CA GLU A 362 13.58 7.56 11.52
C GLU A 362 13.03 7.77 10.11
N THR A 363 13.72 7.24 9.10
CA THR A 363 13.36 7.37 7.68
C THR A 363 13.41 6.02 6.98
N GLY A 364 12.78 5.89 5.82
CA GLY A 364 13.03 4.81 4.90
C GLY A 364 14.38 5.00 4.19
N ALA A 365 15.06 3.92 3.83
CA ALA A 365 16.32 3.98 3.09
C ALA A 365 16.49 2.75 2.19
N GLY A 366 17.02 2.94 0.99
CA GLY A 366 17.28 1.89 0.01
C GLY A 366 16.31 1.89 -1.17
N LEU A 367 15.96 0.69 -1.64
CA LEU A 367 15.03 0.50 -2.75
C LEU A 367 13.56 0.51 -2.30
N VAL A 368 13.31 0.46 -1.01
CA VAL A 368 12.01 0.52 -0.31
C VAL A 368 10.92 -0.38 -0.92
N GLY A 369 11.34 -1.51 -1.49
CA GLY A 369 10.45 -2.50 -2.11
C GLY A 369 9.89 -2.12 -3.49
N ALA A 370 10.42 -1.05 -4.12
CA ALA A 370 10.08 -0.62 -5.48
C ALA A 370 11.36 -0.53 -6.33
N ASP A 371 12.05 -1.66 -6.44
CA ASP A 371 13.41 -1.75 -6.91
C ASP A 371 13.61 -1.18 -8.32
N ILE A 372 12.72 -1.53 -9.23
CA ILE A 372 12.76 -1.06 -10.62
C ILE A 372 12.55 0.44 -10.70
N TYR A 373 11.60 0.96 -9.94
CA TYR A 373 11.29 2.38 -9.96
C TYR A 373 12.46 3.22 -9.42
N VAL A 374 13.02 2.81 -8.28
CA VAL A 374 14.18 3.51 -7.70
C VAL A 374 15.38 3.46 -8.64
N GLN A 375 15.70 2.32 -9.27
CA GLN A 375 16.78 2.23 -10.25
C GLN A 375 16.56 3.20 -11.42
N ARG A 376 15.34 3.30 -11.94
CA ARG A 376 15.03 4.23 -13.04
C ARG A 376 15.10 5.70 -12.62
N LEU A 377 14.61 6.05 -11.43
CA LEU A 377 14.72 7.41 -10.89
C LEU A 377 16.18 7.83 -10.70
N LEU A 378 17.05 6.87 -10.34
CA LEU A 378 18.50 7.10 -10.19
C LEU A 378 19.26 7.07 -11.53
N GLY A 379 18.61 6.75 -12.65
CA GLY A 379 19.25 6.60 -13.96
C GLY A 379 20.21 5.40 -14.02
N ILE A 380 20.02 4.38 -13.19
CA ILE A 380 20.90 3.22 -13.07
C ILE A 380 20.38 2.09 -13.97
N SER A 381 21.25 1.56 -14.83
CA SER A 381 20.93 0.42 -15.66
C SER A 381 20.77 -0.88 -14.84
N PRO A 382 19.97 -1.86 -15.28
CA PRO A 382 19.86 -3.15 -14.60
C PRO A 382 21.19 -3.86 -14.38
N LYS A 383 22.10 -3.77 -15.36
CA LYS A 383 23.45 -4.35 -15.28
C LYS A 383 24.28 -3.67 -14.18
N GLU A 384 24.24 -2.36 -14.11
CA GLU A 384 24.97 -1.59 -13.09
C GLU A 384 24.38 -1.86 -11.70
N ALA A 385 23.06 -1.88 -11.56
CA ALA A 385 22.40 -2.20 -10.29
C ALA A 385 22.84 -3.58 -9.76
N TYR A 386 22.89 -4.59 -10.64
CA TYR A 386 23.37 -5.93 -10.30
C TYR A 386 24.84 -5.93 -9.87
N ILE A 387 25.72 -5.24 -10.63
CA ILE A 387 27.16 -5.16 -10.30
C ILE A 387 27.35 -4.49 -8.93
N ARG A 388 26.64 -3.40 -8.66
CA ARG A 388 26.71 -2.71 -7.35
C ARG A 388 26.20 -3.58 -6.21
N PHE A 389 25.12 -4.33 -6.42
CA PHE A 389 24.63 -5.30 -5.46
C PHE A 389 25.68 -6.37 -5.12
N MET A 390 26.31 -6.96 -6.13
CA MET A 390 27.37 -7.96 -5.96
C MET A 390 28.61 -7.43 -5.25
N ARG A 391 28.86 -6.11 -5.29
CA ARG A 391 29.95 -5.41 -4.60
C ARG A 391 29.55 -4.89 -3.21
N GLU A 392 28.42 -5.31 -2.67
CA GLU A 392 27.87 -4.87 -1.38
C GLU A 392 27.66 -3.34 -1.27
N ASN A 393 27.55 -2.66 -2.40
CA ASN A 393 27.27 -1.23 -2.50
C ASN A 393 25.97 -0.98 -3.32
N PRO A 394 24.82 -1.49 -2.86
CA PRO A 394 23.58 -1.38 -3.59
C PRO A 394 23.13 0.08 -3.72
N VAL A 395 22.47 0.37 -4.82
CA VAL A 395 21.83 1.67 -5.06
C VAL A 395 20.63 1.88 -4.13
N GLY A 396 20.30 3.14 -3.86
CA GLY A 396 19.15 3.47 -3.03
C GLY A 396 19.01 4.97 -2.80
N LEU A 397 17.97 5.31 -2.08
CA LEU A 397 17.65 6.68 -1.71
C LEU A 397 17.20 6.74 -0.23
N VAL A 398 17.15 7.95 0.32
CA VAL A 398 16.45 8.23 1.59
C VAL A 398 15.03 8.63 1.26
N ARG A 399 14.07 8.07 1.99
CA ARG A 399 12.66 8.42 1.84
C ARG A 399 12.10 8.88 3.18
N ILE A 400 11.50 10.05 3.21
CA ILE A 400 10.59 10.44 4.26
C ILE A 400 9.15 10.25 3.78
N SER A 401 8.30 9.81 4.67
CA SER A 401 6.87 9.67 4.44
C SER A 401 6.14 10.17 5.67
N LEU A 402 5.34 11.21 5.47
CA LEU A 402 4.61 11.88 6.53
C LEU A 402 3.26 11.20 6.76
N GLY A 403 2.76 11.27 7.98
CA GLY A 403 1.44 10.79 8.34
C GLY A 403 0.61 11.92 8.95
N MET A 404 -0.68 11.67 9.16
CA MET A 404 -1.65 12.66 9.66
C MET A 404 -1.30 13.24 11.03
N TYR A 405 -0.36 12.68 11.76
CA TYR A 405 0.06 13.10 13.10
C TYR A 405 1.41 13.84 13.13
N ASN A 406 2.14 13.86 12.01
CA ASN A 406 3.40 14.60 11.95
C ASN A 406 3.15 16.12 11.98
N THR A 407 4.13 16.87 12.43
CA THR A 407 4.00 18.31 12.65
C THR A 407 5.05 19.12 11.89
N PHE A 408 4.79 20.41 11.69
CA PHE A 408 5.75 21.34 11.10
C PHE A 408 7.03 21.45 11.94
N ASP A 409 6.94 21.43 13.27
CA ASP A 409 8.11 21.44 14.16
C ASP A 409 9.01 20.21 13.96
N GLU A 410 8.42 19.04 13.70
CA GLU A 410 9.17 17.83 13.37
C GLU A 410 9.89 17.97 12.02
N ILE A 411 9.24 18.62 11.06
CA ILE A 411 9.85 18.93 9.76
C ILE A 411 10.99 19.93 9.92
N ASP A 412 10.82 20.98 10.70
CA ASP A 412 11.89 21.99 10.94
C ASP A 412 13.13 21.34 11.55
N ARG A 413 12.95 20.43 12.50
CA ARG A 413 14.07 19.66 13.09
C ARG A 413 14.74 18.76 12.05
N PHE A 414 13.98 18.14 11.18
CA PHE A 414 14.52 17.34 10.06
C PHE A 414 15.31 18.22 9.09
N ILE A 415 14.76 19.37 8.69
CA ILE A 415 15.43 20.32 7.79
C ILE A 415 16.75 20.84 8.41
N TYR A 416 16.74 21.12 9.70
CA TYR A 416 17.95 21.50 10.43
C TYR A 416 18.99 20.37 10.39
N ALA A 417 18.58 19.12 10.61
CA ALA A 417 19.48 17.97 10.56
C ALA A 417 20.08 17.76 9.16
N ILE A 418 19.29 17.92 8.09
CA ILE A 418 19.78 17.84 6.70
C ILE A 418 20.73 18.98 6.38
N LYS A 419 20.41 20.23 6.77
CA LYS A 419 21.31 21.38 6.60
C LYS A 419 22.66 21.11 7.28
N THR A 420 22.64 20.66 8.53
CA THR A 420 23.87 20.35 9.29
C THR A 420 24.71 19.28 8.62
N LEU A 421 24.09 18.31 7.93
CA LEU A 421 24.81 17.25 7.21
C LEU A 421 25.32 17.72 5.84
N ALA A 422 24.52 18.47 5.09
CA ALA A 422 24.83 18.89 3.72
C ALA A 422 25.95 19.96 3.63
N PHE A 423 26.22 20.64 4.72
CA PHE A 423 27.31 21.65 4.82
C PHE A 423 28.58 21.11 5.49
N LYS A 424 28.65 19.84 5.84
CA LYS A 424 29.88 19.14 6.26
C LYS A 424 30.66 18.65 5.06
#